data_a9421563cf52f94772c5ece3f7850e04
#
_entry.id   a9421563cf52f94772c5ece3f7850e04
#
_cell.length_a   1.000
_cell.length_b   1.000
_cell.length_c   1.000
_cell.angle_alpha   90.00
_cell.angle_beta   90.00
_cell.angle_gamma   90.00
#
_symmetry.space_group_name_H-M   'P 1'
#
loop_
_entity.id
_entity.type
_entity.pdbx_description
1 polymer ?
#
loop_
_entity_poly.entity_id
_entity_poly.type
_entity_poly.pdbx_seq_one_letter_code
_entity_poly.pdbx_strand_id
1 'polypeptide(L)'
;MLPRLVLCLMLGWGSVLPAASVPELVLNNVNGPPYTNAQQTGFLDRVGPAAFHRAGLRLRLVQLPAERGLRDANAGIEDGDLTRIAGMENNYPNLVRVPEKLVDWRFSAFTNRHDLSVPAHWASLLPLTVGIIRGWKIAEVNLATAKKIVLVDDVDQLFRLLEKHRVDAVVYSREMGLWYRQEHGLRDVQLLEPPLESREMFIYLHKKHVEHVAPLAAALRAIKQDGTYARLYRDSMPYPLGGGP
;
A
#
# COMPACT_ATOMS: atom_id res chain seq x y z
N MET A 1 -9.67 -57.19 -63.03
CA MET A 1 -8.88 -57.06 -61.79
C MET A 1 -8.57 -55.58 -61.55
N LEU A 2 -9.29 -54.94 -60.67
CA LEU A 2 -9.04 -53.53 -60.27
C LEU A 2 -8.30 -53.50 -58.90
N PRO A 3 -7.21 -52.72 -58.70
CA PRO A 3 -6.58 -52.62 -57.44
C PRO A 3 -7.35 -51.63 -56.49
N ARG A 4 -7.59 -52.09 -55.28
CA ARG A 4 -8.18 -51.28 -54.19
C ARG A 4 -7.12 -50.29 -53.65
N LEU A 5 -7.39 -49.02 -53.83
CA LEU A 5 -6.62 -47.90 -53.20
C LEU A 5 -7.01 -47.78 -51.73
N VAL A 6 -6.09 -48.10 -50.81
CA VAL A 6 -6.27 -47.87 -49.35
C VAL A 6 -5.79 -46.49 -49.06
N LEU A 7 -6.75 -45.58 -48.74
CA LEU A 7 -6.47 -44.21 -48.29
C LEU A 7 -6.22 -44.21 -46.76
N CYS A 8 -4.95 -44.14 -46.35
CA CYS A 8 -4.60 -43.96 -44.95
C CYS A 8 -4.87 -42.50 -44.52
N LEU A 9 -5.96 -42.27 -43.74
CA LEU A 9 -6.17 -41.00 -43.03
C LEU A 9 -5.20 -40.93 -41.85
N MET A 10 -4.18 -40.10 -41.96
CA MET A 10 -3.33 -39.69 -40.84
C MET A 10 -4.11 -38.66 -39.99
N LEU A 11 -4.72 -39.09 -38.88
CA LEU A 11 -5.26 -38.22 -37.84
C LEU A 11 -4.08 -37.60 -37.09
N GLY A 12 -3.77 -36.34 -37.43
CA GLY A 12 -2.83 -35.51 -36.66
C GLY A 12 -3.40 -35.20 -35.29
N TRP A 13 -2.88 -35.85 -34.24
CA TRP A 13 -3.12 -35.43 -32.86
C TRP A 13 -2.40 -34.08 -32.60
N GLY A 14 -3.11 -32.98 -32.76
CA GLY A 14 -2.67 -31.69 -32.29
C GLY A 14 -2.57 -31.71 -30.76
N SER A 15 -1.36 -31.73 -30.20
CA SER A 15 -1.12 -31.57 -28.78
C SER A 15 -1.54 -30.18 -28.38
N VAL A 16 -2.70 -30.03 -27.74
CA VAL A 16 -3.12 -28.80 -27.08
C VAL A 16 -2.25 -28.69 -25.85
N LEU A 17 -1.21 -27.85 -25.92
CA LEU A 17 -0.44 -27.46 -24.74
C LEU A 17 -1.37 -26.74 -23.78
N PRO A 18 -1.44 -27.13 -22.49
CA PRO A 18 -2.21 -26.40 -21.52
C PRO A 18 -1.67 -24.97 -21.44
N ALA A 19 -2.53 -23.96 -21.60
CA ALA A 19 -2.16 -22.59 -21.39
C ALA A 19 -1.64 -22.45 -19.95
N ALA A 20 -0.38 -22.03 -19.79
CA ALA A 20 0.20 -21.80 -18.48
C ALA A 20 -0.69 -20.77 -17.73
N SER A 21 -1.21 -21.15 -16.57
CA SER A 21 -2.00 -20.24 -15.76
C SER A 21 -1.10 -19.09 -15.30
N VAL A 22 -1.58 -17.85 -15.47
CA VAL A 22 -0.88 -16.65 -14.99
C VAL A 22 -0.74 -16.75 -13.47
N PRO A 23 0.48 -16.72 -12.90
CA PRO A 23 0.69 -16.80 -11.46
C PRO A 23 -0.05 -15.68 -10.74
N GLU A 24 -0.69 -16.02 -9.62
CA GLU A 24 -1.35 -15.04 -8.74
C GLU A 24 -0.55 -14.87 -7.46
N LEU A 25 -0.24 -13.62 -7.10
CA LEU A 25 0.38 -13.28 -5.83
C LEU A 25 -0.64 -12.60 -4.92
N VAL A 26 -0.64 -13.01 -3.66
CA VAL A 26 -1.52 -12.47 -2.61
C VAL A 26 -0.70 -11.52 -1.74
N LEU A 27 -1.02 -10.23 -1.79
CA LEU A 27 -0.32 -9.24 -0.99
C LEU A 27 -1.24 -8.64 0.07
N ASN A 28 -0.67 -8.45 1.27
CA ASN A 28 -1.34 -7.67 2.28
C ASN A 28 -1.46 -6.19 1.85
N ASN A 29 -2.59 -5.59 2.19
CA ASN A 29 -2.88 -4.18 1.96
C ASN A 29 -3.36 -3.54 3.26
N VAL A 30 -2.67 -2.51 3.71
CA VAL A 30 -3.02 -1.75 4.94
C VAL A 30 -3.69 -0.41 4.63
N ASN A 31 -3.95 -0.16 3.35
CA ASN A 31 -4.49 1.11 2.90
C ASN A 31 -6.01 1.11 2.98
N GLY A 32 -6.55 2.30 3.20
CA GLY A 32 -7.97 2.59 3.05
C GLY A 32 -8.20 3.63 1.95
N PRO A 33 -9.43 4.11 1.82
CA PRO A 33 -9.74 5.17 0.87
C PRO A 33 -8.91 6.45 1.11
N PRO A 34 -8.55 7.14 0.04
CA PRO A 34 -8.90 6.93 -1.36
C PRO A 34 -7.96 5.98 -2.12
N TYR A 35 -6.98 5.38 -1.44
CA TYR A 35 -6.02 4.48 -2.09
C TYR A 35 -6.62 3.12 -2.44
N THR A 36 -7.39 2.53 -1.53
CA THR A 36 -8.11 1.27 -1.76
C THR A 36 -9.50 1.32 -1.12
N ASN A 37 -10.46 0.59 -1.69
CA ASN A 37 -11.81 0.46 -1.15
C ASN A 37 -12.43 -0.89 -1.53
N ALA A 38 -13.58 -1.21 -0.92
CA ALA A 38 -14.30 -2.46 -1.16
C ALA A 38 -14.75 -2.64 -2.61
N GLN A 39 -14.96 -1.55 -3.35
CA GLN A 39 -15.34 -1.53 -4.77
C GLN A 39 -14.14 -1.68 -5.70
N GLN A 40 -12.92 -1.74 -5.17
CA GLN A 40 -11.66 -1.83 -5.92
C GLN A 40 -11.47 -0.68 -6.95
N THR A 41 -11.90 0.52 -6.59
CA THR A 41 -11.83 1.71 -7.45
C THR A 41 -10.76 2.72 -7.01
N GLY A 42 -10.11 2.49 -5.88
CA GLY A 42 -9.04 3.32 -5.38
C GLY A 42 -7.79 3.27 -6.25
N PHE A 43 -6.88 4.19 -6.01
CA PHE A 43 -5.67 4.30 -6.83
C PHE A 43 -4.82 3.02 -6.82
N LEU A 44 -4.57 2.44 -5.64
CA LEU A 44 -3.75 1.24 -5.51
C LEU A 44 -4.50 -0.02 -6.00
N ASP A 45 -5.85 -0.02 -5.91
CA ASP A 45 -6.67 -1.08 -6.48
C ASP A 45 -6.54 -1.16 -8.02
N ARG A 46 -6.13 -0.07 -8.66
CA ARG A 46 -5.96 0.02 -10.11
C ARG A 46 -4.51 -0.07 -10.55
N VAL A 47 -3.61 0.66 -9.89
CA VAL A 47 -2.19 0.69 -10.30
C VAL A 47 -1.46 -0.59 -9.94
N GLY A 48 -1.80 -1.22 -8.81
CA GLY A 48 -1.23 -2.52 -8.42
C GLY A 48 -1.51 -3.59 -9.48
N PRO A 49 -2.78 -3.92 -9.77
CA PRO A 49 -3.11 -4.89 -10.82
C PRO A 49 -2.53 -4.54 -12.19
N ALA A 50 -2.48 -3.25 -12.58
CA ALA A 50 -1.88 -2.84 -13.85
C ALA A 50 -0.38 -3.16 -13.92
N ALA A 51 0.37 -2.93 -12.83
CA ALA A 51 1.79 -3.27 -12.75
C ALA A 51 2.02 -4.79 -12.76
N PHE A 52 1.26 -5.54 -11.98
CA PHE A 52 1.35 -6.99 -11.91
C PHE A 52 1.00 -7.63 -13.25
N HIS A 53 -0.09 -7.21 -13.88
CA HIS A 53 -0.47 -7.70 -15.20
C HIS A 53 0.63 -7.47 -16.25
N ARG A 54 1.25 -6.28 -16.25
CA ARG A 54 2.38 -5.97 -17.14
C ARG A 54 3.63 -6.83 -16.85
N ALA A 55 3.79 -7.30 -15.62
CA ALA A 55 4.83 -8.24 -15.21
C ALA A 55 4.46 -9.72 -15.48
N GLY A 56 3.31 -10.01 -16.10
CA GLY A 56 2.83 -11.36 -16.35
C GLY A 56 2.24 -12.05 -15.11
N LEU A 57 1.77 -11.29 -14.14
CA LEU A 57 1.24 -11.76 -12.87
C LEU A 57 -0.20 -11.28 -12.65
N ARG A 58 -0.92 -11.93 -11.73
CA ARG A 58 -2.15 -11.41 -11.14
C ARG A 58 -1.89 -11.00 -9.70
N LEU A 59 -2.56 -9.95 -9.26
CA LEU A 59 -2.52 -9.46 -7.89
C LEU A 59 -3.88 -9.69 -7.23
N ARG A 60 -3.85 -10.31 -6.04
CA ARG A 60 -4.98 -10.34 -5.12
C ARG A 60 -4.59 -9.65 -3.82
N LEU A 61 -5.40 -8.71 -3.37
CA LEU A 61 -5.19 -7.99 -2.13
C LEU A 61 -6.00 -8.62 -0.99
N VAL A 62 -5.36 -8.74 0.17
CA VAL A 62 -5.99 -9.09 1.44
C VAL A 62 -5.76 -7.97 2.43
N GLN A 63 -6.73 -7.70 3.28
CA GLN A 63 -6.62 -6.63 4.26
C GLN A 63 -6.40 -7.22 5.66
N LEU A 64 -5.23 -6.96 6.22
CA LEU A 64 -4.84 -7.37 7.56
C LEU A 64 -4.36 -6.14 8.34
N PRO A 65 -4.44 -6.17 9.68
CA PRO A 65 -3.75 -5.18 10.52
C PRO A 65 -2.26 -5.09 10.17
N ALA A 66 -1.71 -3.87 10.17
CA ALA A 66 -0.39 -3.58 9.59
C ALA A 66 0.75 -4.46 10.14
N GLU A 67 0.79 -4.67 11.46
CA GLU A 67 1.80 -5.53 12.10
C GLU A 67 1.61 -7.01 11.76
N ARG A 68 0.35 -7.47 11.71
CA ARG A 68 0.03 -8.84 11.33
C ARG A 68 0.43 -9.11 9.88
N GLY A 69 0.06 -8.23 8.96
CA GLY A 69 0.42 -8.36 7.54
C GLY A 69 1.92 -8.46 7.31
N LEU A 70 2.74 -7.65 8.01
CA LEU A 70 4.19 -7.74 7.92
C LEU A 70 4.72 -9.09 8.41
N ARG A 71 4.23 -9.61 9.54
CA ARG A 71 4.65 -10.91 10.07
C ARG A 71 4.24 -12.05 9.15
N ASP A 72 3.00 -12.03 8.68
CA ASP A 72 2.46 -13.09 7.83
C ASP A 72 3.16 -13.09 6.46
N ALA A 73 3.42 -11.91 5.87
CA ALA A 73 4.21 -11.79 4.65
C ALA A 73 5.67 -12.26 4.86
N ASN A 74 6.31 -11.91 5.99
CA ASN A 74 7.66 -12.39 6.29
C ASN A 74 7.73 -13.90 6.56
N ALA A 75 6.64 -14.49 7.05
CA ALA A 75 6.50 -15.95 7.23
C ALA A 75 6.15 -16.68 5.92
N GLY A 76 5.82 -15.96 4.85
CA GLY A 76 5.44 -16.52 3.54
C GLY A 76 4.01 -17.05 3.49
N ILE A 77 3.15 -16.65 4.45
CA ILE A 77 1.71 -16.94 4.47
C ILE A 77 1.04 -16.16 3.34
N GLU A 78 1.22 -14.83 3.29
CA GLU A 78 1.00 -14.04 2.08
C GLU A 78 2.30 -13.95 1.27
N ASP A 79 2.16 -13.56 0.00
CA ASP A 79 3.28 -13.48 -0.93
C ASP A 79 4.05 -12.15 -0.80
N GLY A 80 3.51 -11.20 -0.03
CA GLY A 80 4.14 -9.92 0.20
C GLY A 80 3.24 -8.87 0.83
N ASP A 81 3.69 -7.62 0.76
CA ASP A 81 2.97 -6.43 1.25
C ASP A 81 3.01 -5.33 0.19
N LEU A 82 1.87 -4.68 -0.04
CA LEU A 82 1.72 -3.77 -1.18
C LEU A 82 2.44 -2.43 -0.97
N THR A 83 2.46 -1.91 0.27
CA THR A 83 2.97 -0.55 0.51
C THR A 83 3.71 -0.46 1.84
N ARG A 84 5.03 -0.39 1.78
CA ARG A 84 5.89 -0.19 2.95
C ARG A 84 7.02 0.79 2.65
N ILE A 85 7.50 1.48 3.67
CA ILE A 85 8.72 2.30 3.58
C ILE A 85 9.93 1.43 3.28
N ALA A 86 11.00 2.04 2.79
CA ALA A 86 12.28 1.35 2.61
C ALA A 86 12.86 0.89 3.97
N GLY A 87 13.64 -0.19 3.97
CA GLY A 87 14.33 -0.70 5.16
C GLY A 87 13.55 -1.75 5.95
N MET A 88 12.40 -2.22 5.46
CA MET A 88 11.64 -3.29 6.14
C MET A 88 12.43 -4.59 6.21
N GLU A 89 13.27 -4.87 5.22
CA GLU A 89 14.16 -6.01 5.13
C GLU A 89 15.08 -6.18 6.35
N ASN A 90 15.38 -5.10 7.07
CA ASN A 90 16.23 -5.13 8.28
C ASN A 90 15.54 -5.89 9.44
N ASN A 91 14.23 -5.81 9.56
CA ASN A 91 13.44 -6.45 10.61
C ASN A 91 12.63 -7.65 10.10
N TYR A 92 12.44 -7.73 8.79
CA TYR A 92 11.69 -8.77 8.10
C TYR A 92 12.54 -9.37 6.97
N PRO A 93 13.56 -10.21 7.31
CA PRO A 93 14.62 -10.59 6.39
C PRO A 93 14.18 -11.51 5.24
N ASN A 94 12.95 -11.99 5.26
CA ASN A 94 12.38 -12.76 4.15
C ASN A 94 11.63 -11.88 3.14
N LEU A 95 11.53 -10.56 3.40
CA LEU A 95 10.90 -9.62 2.49
C LEU A 95 11.95 -8.94 1.62
N VAL A 96 11.70 -8.94 0.31
CA VAL A 96 12.56 -8.31 -0.70
C VAL A 96 11.82 -7.12 -1.30
N ARG A 97 12.44 -5.96 -1.23
CA ARG A 97 11.88 -4.73 -1.78
C ARG A 97 11.92 -4.73 -3.32
N VAL A 98 10.81 -4.43 -3.96
CA VAL A 98 10.79 -4.08 -5.39
C VAL A 98 11.44 -2.71 -5.55
N PRO A 99 12.58 -2.58 -6.29
CA PRO A 99 13.39 -1.36 -6.32
C PRO A 99 12.81 -0.29 -7.29
N GLU A 100 11.52 -0.05 -7.16
CA GLU A 100 10.78 1.02 -7.84
C GLU A 100 9.65 1.45 -6.93
N LYS A 101 9.56 2.75 -6.61
CA LYS A 101 8.53 3.24 -5.71
C LYS A 101 7.14 3.04 -6.32
N LEU A 102 6.18 2.69 -5.47
CA LEU A 102 4.78 2.59 -5.86
C LEU A 102 4.08 3.95 -5.75
N VAL A 103 4.22 4.62 -4.60
CA VAL A 103 3.56 5.89 -4.29
C VAL A 103 4.34 6.66 -3.23
N ASP A 104 4.19 7.99 -3.17
CA ASP A 104 4.66 8.78 -2.04
C ASP A 104 3.56 8.93 -0.99
N TRP A 105 3.92 8.72 0.28
CA TRP A 105 3.03 8.96 1.40
C TRP A 105 3.50 10.16 2.22
N ARG A 106 2.53 11.02 2.54
CA ARG A 106 2.70 12.15 3.44
C ARG A 106 2.17 11.75 4.81
N PHE A 107 3.07 11.56 5.77
CA PHE A 107 2.70 11.33 7.16
C PHE A 107 2.40 12.67 7.81
N SER A 108 1.20 12.82 8.35
CA SER A 108 0.72 14.07 8.92
C SER A 108 0.10 13.85 10.29
N ALA A 109 0.04 14.89 11.09
CA ALA A 109 -0.67 14.89 12.34
C ALA A 109 -2.07 15.51 12.16
N PHE A 110 -3.03 14.96 12.87
CA PHE A 110 -4.39 15.49 12.98
C PHE A 110 -4.69 15.75 14.47
N THR A 111 -5.45 16.81 14.75
CA THR A 111 -5.83 17.19 16.10
C THR A 111 -7.23 17.80 16.13
N ASN A 112 -7.91 17.73 17.26
CA ASN A 112 -9.12 18.52 17.55
C ASN A 112 -8.86 19.64 18.56
N ARG A 113 -7.58 19.91 18.88
CA ARG A 113 -7.15 21.00 19.73
C ARG A 113 -6.84 22.23 18.86
N HIS A 114 -7.65 23.28 19.00
CA HIS A 114 -7.48 24.52 18.23
C HIS A 114 -6.30 25.39 18.72
N ASP A 115 -5.81 25.12 19.94
CA ASP A 115 -4.64 25.78 20.53
C ASP A 115 -3.32 25.13 20.12
N LEU A 116 -3.37 23.98 19.43
CA LEU A 116 -2.19 23.23 19.03
C LEU A 116 -1.74 23.67 17.64
N SER A 117 -0.68 24.46 17.59
CA SER A 117 0.06 24.77 16.37
C SER A 117 1.43 24.13 16.47
N VAL A 118 1.62 23.01 15.81
CA VAL A 118 2.92 22.32 15.81
C VAL A 118 3.63 22.53 14.48
N PRO A 119 4.91 22.90 14.52
CA PRO A 119 5.76 22.89 13.34
C PRO A 119 5.89 21.46 12.81
N ALA A 120 6.14 21.35 11.54
CA ALA A 120 6.14 20.15 10.75
C ALA A 120 7.31 19.19 10.98
N HIS A 121 7.53 18.72 12.18
CA HIS A 121 8.52 17.67 12.43
C HIS A 121 8.13 16.78 13.62
N TRP A 122 8.63 15.57 13.64
CA TRP A 122 8.30 14.56 14.65
C TRP A 122 8.56 15.04 16.09
N ALA A 123 9.64 15.81 16.29
CA ALA A 123 10.01 16.29 17.64
C ALA A 123 8.95 17.19 18.28
N SER A 124 8.13 17.89 17.48
CA SER A 124 7.04 18.72 18.02
C SER A 124 5.91 17.90 18.65
N LEU A 125 5.81 16.62 18.31
CA LEU A 125 4.82 15.71 18.90
C LEU A 125 5.31 15.03 20.18
N LEU A 126 6.62 15.06 20.48
CA LEU A 126 7.19 14.33 21.63
C LEU A 126 6.60 14.75 22.99
N PRO A 127 6.25 16.02 23.26
CA PRO A 127 5.65 16.42 24.53
C PRO A 127 4.16 16.05 24.65
N LEU A 128 3.55 15.53 23.59
CA LEU A 128 2.11 15.28 23.51
C LEU A 128 1.77 13.80 23.80
N THR A 129 0.48 13.57 24.06
CA THR A 129 -0.12 12.23 23.98
C THR A 129 -0.54 11.97 22.55
N VAL A 130 0.07 11.00 21.88
CA VAL A 130 -0.12 10.77 20.43
C VAL A 130 -0.70 9.39 20.18
N GLY A 131 -1.77 9.35 19.38
CA GLY A 131 -2.33 8.10 18.83
C GLY A 131 -1.63 7.70 17.54
N ILE A 132 -1.27 6.43 17.41
CA ILE A 132 -0.69 5.85 16.18
C ILE A 132 -1.24 4.45 15.94
N ILE A 133 -1.22 4.03 14.66
CA ILE A 133 -1.58 2.66 14.29
C ILE A 133 -0.38 1.73 14.51
N ARG A 134 -0.61 0.61 15.20
CA ARG A 134 0.37 -0.46 15.42
C ARG A 134 0.90 -0.98 14.09
N GLY A 135 2.23 -1.11 13.98
CA GLY A 135 2.89 -1.55 12.76
C GLY A 135 3.18 -0.44 11.74
N TRP A 136 2.81 0.80 12.06
CA TRP A 136 3.29 1.97 11.30
C TRP A 136 4.69 2.35 11.79
N LYS A 137 5.70 1.59 11.31
CA LYS A 137 7.07 1.62 11.84
C LYS A 137 7.71 3.00 11.88
N ILE A 138 7.42 3.84 10.89
CA ILE A 138 7.93 5.23 10.88
C ILE A 138 7.43 6.01 12.10
N ALA A 139 6.16 5.88 12.46
CA ALA A 139 5.61 6.57 13.63
C ALA A 139 6.13 5.95 14.93
N GLU A 140 6.19 4.61 15.02
CA GLU A 140 6.73 3.91 16.19
C GLU A 140 8.16 4.33 16.51
N VAL A 141 9.03 4.45 15.48
CA VAL A 141 10.44 4.83 15.64
C VAL A 141 10.58 6.30 16.02
N ASN A 142 9.92 7.20 15.28
CA ASN A 142 10.09 8.64 15.50
C ASN A 142 9.46 9.14 16.81
N LEU A 143 8.47 8.43 17.34
CA LEU A 143 7.77 8.77 18.57
C LEU A 143 8.17 7.88 19.77
N ALA A 144 9.22 7.07 19.65
CA ALA A 144 9.66 6.15 20.71
C ALA A 144 9.92 6.83 22.05
N THR A 145 10.31 8.13 22.05
CA THR A 145 10.56 8.95 23.24
C THR A 145 9.44 9.94 23.57
N ALA A 146 8.29 9.82 22.91
CA ALA A 146 7.14 10.68 23.18
C ALA A 146 6.63 10.49 24.61
N LYS A 147 6.06 11.56 25.19
CA LYS A 147 5.48 11.58 26.52
C LYS A 147 4.52 10.42 26.77
N LYS A 148 3.67 10.15 25.78
CA LYS A 148 2.75 9.01 25.80
C LYS A 148 2.32 8.65 24.38
N ILE A 149 2.37 7.35 24.07
CA ILE A 149 1.83 6.79 22.83
C ILE A 149 0.61 5.92 23.16
N VAL A 150 -0.45 6.08 22.36
CA VAL A 150 -1.62 5.20 22.38
C VAL A 150 -1.64 4.43 21.06
N LEU A 151 -1.39 3.12 21.14
CA LEU A 151 -1.40 2.23 20.00
C LEU A 151 -2.81 1.68 19.76
N VAL A 152 -3.27 1.78 18.52
CA VAL A 152 -4.53 1.21 18.04
C VAL A 152 -4.30 0.36 16.81
N ASP A 153 -5.29 -0.43 16.39
CA ASP A 153 -5.14 -1.38 15.30
C ASP A 153 -5.73 -0.90 13.96
N ASP A 154 -6.62 0.11 14.01
CA ASP A 154 -7.32 0.63 12.83
C ASP A 154 -7.58 2.15 12.90
N VAL A 155 -8.04 2.72 11.79
CA VAL A 155 -8.31 4.14 11.63
C VAL A 155 -9.52 4.60 12.45
N ASP A 156 -10.54 3.76 12.60
CA ASP A 156 -11.74 4.10 13.37
C ASP A 156 -11.40 4.30 14.85
N GLN A 157 -10.60 3.39 15.41
CA GLN A 157 -10.07 3.53 16.75
C GLN A 157 -9.19 4.78 16.88
N LEU A 158 -8.36 5.06 15.86
CA LEU A 158 -7.43 6.19 15.86
C LEU A 158 -8.17 7.53 15.97
N PHE A 159 -9.11 7.79 15.07
CA PHE A 159 -9.86 9.07 15.10
C PHE A 159 -10.82 9.15 16.27
N ARG A 160 -11.36 8.04 16.75
CA ARG A 160 -12.16 7.99 17.99
C ARG A 160 -11.37 8.44 19.22
N LEU A 161 -10.04 8.29 19.26
CA LEU A 161 -9.21 8.85 20.33
C LEU A 161 -9.28 10.38 20.35
N LEU A 162 -9.27 11.04 19.18
CA LEU A 162 -9.45 12.49 19.07
C LEU A 162 -10.86 12.91 19.51
N GLU A 163 -11.89 12.29 18.96
CA GLU A 163 -13.28 12.63 19.30
C GLU A 163 -13.57 12.53 20.81
N LYS A 164 -12.90 11.58 21.47
CA LYS A 164 -13.02 11.38 22.92
C LYS A 164 -11.98 12.15 23.76
N HIS A 165 -11.22 13.05 23.14
CA HIS A 165 -10.17 13.83 23.77
C HIS A 165 -9.18 12.98 24.61
N ARG A 166 -8.88 11.75 24.12
CA ARG A 166 -7.96 10.82 24.80
C ARG A 166 -6.50 11.01 24.40
N VAL A 167 -6.28 11.72 23.31
CA VAL A 167 -4.97 12.08 22.77
C VAL A 167 -4.98 13.54 22.32
N ASP A 168 -3.80 14.15 22.28
CA ASP A 168 -3.63 15.52 21.78
C ASP A 168 -3.57 15.57 20.26
N ALA A 169 -3.00 14.53 19.65
CA ALA A 169 -2.89 14.38 18.21
C ALA A 169 -2.88 12.90 17.79
N VAL A 170 -3.16 12.64 16.52
CA VAL A 170 -2.94 11.32 15.91
C VAL A 170 -2.08 11.48 14.67
N VAL A 171 -1.25 10.48 14.37
CA VAL A 171 -0.47 10.43 13.13
C VAL A 171 -1.11 9.47 12.16
N TYR A 172 -1.35 9.97 10.93
CA TYR A 172 -1.93 9.18 9.86
C TYR A 172 -1.43 9.66 8.49
N SER A 173 -1.80 8.93 7.40
CA SER A 173 -1.56 9.44 6.05
C SER A 173 -2.45 10.67 5.80
N ARG A 174 -1.86 11.71 5.20
CA ARG A 174 -2.55 12.95 4.88
C ARG A 174 -3.83 12.72 4.07
N GLU A 175 -3.69 11.99 2.98
CA GLU A 175 -4.79 11.75 2.04
C GLU A 175 -5.89 10.88 2.65
N MET A 176 -5.51 9.78 3.30
CA MET A 176 -6.48 8.89 3.96
C MET A 176 -7.17 9.60 5.14
N GLY A 177 -6.43 10.39 5.91
CA GLY A 177 -6.98 11.13 7.03
C GLY A 177 -7.93 12.26 6.59
N LEU A 178 -7.61 12.99 5.52
CA LEU A 178 -8.50 13.99 4.93
C LEU A 178 -9.78 13.35 4.38
N TRP A 179 -9.65 12.20 3.70
CA TRP A 179 -10.80 11.44 3.23
C TRP A 179 -11.65 10.96 4.41
N TYR A 180 -11.03 10.34 5.42
CA TYR A 180 -11.73 9.84 6.61
C TYR A 180 -12.48 10.97 7.32
N ARG A 181 -11.80 12.12 7.54
CA ARG A 181 -12.40 13.31 8.15
C ARG A 181 -13.65 13.79 7.39
N GLN A 182 -13.58 13.84 6.07
CA GLN A 182 -14.68 14.27 5.22
C GLN A 182 -15.84 13.28 5.26
N GLU A 183 -15.57 12.00 5.11
CA GLU A 183 -16.58 10.93 5.07
C GLU A 183 -17.34 10.80 6.38
N HIS A 184 -16.66 10.98 7.52
CA HIS A 184 -17.26 10.88 8.84
C HIS A 184 -17.72 12.23 9.43
N GLY A 185 -17.63 13.31 8.66
CA GLY A 185 -18.09 14.65 9.08
C GLY A 185 -17.34 15.21 10.31
N LEU A 186 -16.07 14.87 10.51
CA LEU A 186 -15.26 15.27 11.65
C LEU A 186 -14.78 16.72 11.49
N ARG A 187 -15.68 17.70 11.66
CA ARG A 187 -15.42 19.11 11.39
C ARG A 187 -14.38 19.74 12.33
N ASP A 188 -14.34 19.26 13.57
CA ASP A 188 -13.42 19.77 14.60
C ASP A 188 -12.01 19.19 14.47
N VAL A 189 -11.81 18.15 13.67
CA VAL A 189 -10.51 17.58 13.44
C VAL A 189 -9.79 18.39 12.36
N GLN A 190 -8.61 18.91 12.70
CA GLN A 190 -7.74 19.70 11.83
C GLN A 190 -6.54 18.88 11.39
N LEU A 191 -6.12 19.10 10.15
CA LEU A 191 -4.82 18.65 9.66
C LEU A 191 -3.75 19.67 10.07
N LEU A 192 -2.67 19.20 10.68
CA LEU A 192 -1.51 20.03 10.96
C LEU A 192 -0.56 20.01 9.76
N GLU A 193 -0.28 21.20 9.23
CA GLU A 193 0.60 21.39 8.07
C GLU A 193 1.92 22.09 8.47
N PRO A 194 2.99 21.84 7.71
CA PRO A 194 3.14 20.88 6.62
C PRO A 194 3.20 19.42 7.16
N PRO A 195 3.23 18.39 6.27
CA PRO A 195 3.39 17.00 6.71
C PRO A 195 4.63 16.81 7.59
N LEU A 196 4.54 15.90 8.56
CA LEU A 196 5.67 15.52 9.42
C LEU A 196 6.83 14.97 8.58
N GLU A 197 6.50 14.21 7.56
CA GLU A 197 7.46 13.58 6.66
C GLU A 197 6.77 13.04 5.41
N SER A 198 7.51 13.04 4.29
CA SER A 198 7.12 12.33 3.07
C SER A 198 8.06 11.16 2.82
N ARG A 199 7.51 9.99 2.51
CA ARG A 199 8.28 8.77 2.25
C ARG A 199 7.80 8.07 1.00
N GLU A 200 8.75 7.54 0.25
CA GLU A 200 8.49 6.61 -0.82
C GLU A 200 8.01 5.26 -0.26
N MET A 201 6.93 4.74 -0.83
CA MET A 201 6.37 3.44 -0.48
C MET A 201 6.65 2.44 -1.58
N PHE A 202 7.02 1.24 -1.17
CA PHE A 202 7.46 0.17 -2.05
C PHE A 202 6.61 -1.09 -1.85
N ILE A 203 6.51 -1.88 -2.91
CA ILE A 203 6.03 -3.26 -2.83
C ILE A 203 7.15 -4.12 -2.24
N TYR A 204 6.80 -5.01 -1.35
CA TYR A 204 7.68 -6.06 -0.84
C TYR A 204 7.11 -7.42 -1.20
N LEU A 205 7.95 -8.29 -1.76
CA LEU A 205 7.62 -9.69 -2.01
C LEU A 205 8.37 -10.58 -1.02
N HIS A 206 7.75 -11.69 -0.61
CA HIS A 206 8.49 -12.73 0.10
C HIS A 206 9.59 -13.29 -0.80
N LYS A 207 10.75 -13.63 -0.25
CA LYS A 207 11.93 -14.11 -0.99
C LYS A 207 11.66 -15.33 -1.89
N LYS A 208 10.60 -16.12 -1.62
CA LYS A 208 10.15 -17.21 -2.48
C LYS A 208 9.72 -16.74 -3.88
N HIS A 209 9.52 -15.44 -4.06
CA HIS A 209 9.10 -14.79 -5.31
C HIS A 209 10.16 -13.78 -5.81
N VAL A 210 11.43 -13.97 -5.45
CA VAL A 210 12.52 -13.04 -5.81
C VAL A 210 12.65 -12.86 -7.33
N GLU A 211 12.31 -13.87 -8.12
CA GLU A 211 12.32 -13.85 -9.59
C GLU A 211 11.36 -12.82 -10.18
N HIS A 212 10.32 -12.44 -9.46
CA HIS A 212 9.33 -11.45 -9.89
C HIS A 212 9.69 -10.00 -9.52
N VAL A 213 10.70 -9.80 -8.67
CA VAL A 213 11.09 -8.46 -8.17
C VAL A 213 11.55 -7.55 -9.30
N ALA A 214 12.48 -7.99 -10.15
CA ALA A 214 12.98 -7.20 -11.25
C ALA A 214 11.95 -6.96 -12.37
N PRO A 215 11.18 -7.98 -12.82
CA PRO A 215 10.07 -7.76 -13.75
C PRO A 215 9.03 -6.77 -13.24
N LEU A 216 8.64 -6.85 -11.97
CA LEU A 216 7.65 -5.95 -11.39
C LEU A 216 8.17 -4.51 -11.29
N ALA A 217 9.46 -4.31 -10.94
CA ALA A 217 10.08 -3.00 -10.96
C ALA A 217 10.10 -2.40 -12.38
N ALA A 218 10.42 -3.20 -13.39
CA ALA A 218 10.38 -2.76 -14.78
C ALA A 218 8.95 -2.38 -15.22
N ALA A 219 7.95 -3.17 -14.83
CA ALA A 219 6.55 -2.91 -15.12
C ALA A 219 6.06 -1.60 -14.47
N LEU A 220 6.43 -1.34 -13.21
CA LEU A 220 6.12 -0.08 -12.52
C LEU A 220 6.73 1.14 -13.23
N ARG A 221 8.00 1.05 -13.64
CA ARG A 221 8.63 2.12 -14.45
C ARG A 221 7.89 2.35 -15.76
N ALA A 222 7.53 1.28 -16.46
CA ALA A 222 6.87 1.36 -17.75
C ALA A 222 5.48 2.03 -17.65
N ILE A 223 4.64 1.69 -16.64
CA ILE A 223 3.33 2.35 -16.46
C ILE A 223 3.45 3.82 -16.05
N LYS A 224 4.57 4.23 -15.42
CA LYS A 224 4.85 5.64 -15.14
C LYS A 224 5.24 6.39 -16.42
N GLN A 225 6.11 5.79 -17.23
CA GLN A 225 6.61 6.39 -18.47
C GLN A 225 5.55 6.56 -19.55
N ASP A 226 4.62 5.59 -19.68
CA ASP A 226 3.56 5.65 -20.70
C ASP A 226 2.32 6.47 -20.25
N GLY A 227 2.37 7.08 -19.07
CA GLY A 227 1.31 7.92 -18.54
C GLY A 227 0.12 7.16 -17.90
N THR A 228 0.14 5.83 -17.91
CA THR A 228 -0.91 5.00 -17.28
C THR A 228 -1.03 5.32 -15.79
N TYR A 229 0.10 5.40 -15.07
CA TYR A 229 0.14 5.75 -13.64
C TYR A 229 -0.54 7.12 -13.38
N ALA A 230 -0.16 8.15 -14.12
CA ALA A 230 -0.70 9.50 -13.95
C ALA A 230 -2.20 9.57 -14.25
N ARG A 231 -2.67 8.84 -15.26
CA ARG A 231 -4.10 8.73 -15.59
C ARG A 231 -4.86 8.04 -14.46
N LEU A 232 -4.40 6.86 -14.01
CA LEU A 232 -5.04 6.12 -12.93
C LEU A 232 -5.09 6.93 -11.62
N TYR A 233 -4.05 7.71 -11.34
CA TYR A 233 -4.03 8.61 -10.19
C TYR A 233 -5.12 9.68 -10.30
N ARG A 234 -5.17 10.44 -11.40
CA ARG A 234 -6.20 11.47 -11.61
C ARG A 234 -7.63 10.93 -11.53
N ASP A 235 -7.84 9.71 -12.04
CA ASP A 235 -9.17 9.08 -12.09
C ASP A 235 -9.62 8.52 -10.72
N SER A 236 -8.71 8.37 -9.76
CA SER A 236 -9.00 7.70 -8.47
C SER A 236 -8.80 8.60 -7.25
N MET A 237 -7.93 9.62 -7.36
CA MET A 237 -7.54 10.42 -6.19
C MET A 237 -8.21 11.79 -6.23
N PRO A 238 -8.94 12.19 -5.17
CA PRO A 238 -9.57 13.50 -5.08
C PRO A 238 -8.57 14.63 -4.79
N TYR A 239 -7.30 14.28 -4.53
CA TYR A 239 -6.23 15.22 -4.21
C TYR A 239 -5.16 15.18 -5.30
N PRO A 240 -4.54 16.33 -5.68
CA PRO A 240 -3.49 16.33 -6.68
C PRO A 240 -2.30 15.48 -6.19
N LEU A 241 -1.56 14.90 -7.16
CA LEU A 241 -0.23 14.36 -6.92
C LEU A 241 0.55 15.45 -6.18
N GLY A 242 1.01 15.17 -4.99
CA GLY A 242 1.85 16.12 -4.26
C GLY A 242 3.03 16.46 -5.16
N GLY A 243 3.00 17.66 -5.73
CA GLY A 243 4.17 18.24 -6.37
C GLY A 243 5.19 18.48 -5.26
N GLY A 244 6.16 17.59 -5.14
CA GLY A 244 7.43 17.99 -4.60
C GLY A 244 8.15 18.78 -5.68
N PRO A 245 8.95 19.77 -5.32
CA PRO A 245 9.91 20.32 -6.25
C PRO A 245 10.85 19.22 -6.74
#